data_6f39f44d34c6e2a4e5d5171f2dad5b90
#
_entry.id   6f39f44d34c6e2a4e5d5171f2dad5b90
#
_cell.length_a   1.000
_cell.length_b   1.000
_cell.length_c   1.000
_cell.angle_alpha   90.00
_cell.angle_beta   90.00
_cell.angle_gamma   90.00
#
_symmetry.space_group_name_H-M   'P 1'
#
loop_
_entity.id
_entity.type
_entity.pdbx_description
1 polymer ?
#
loop_
_entity_poly.entity_id
_entity_poly.type
_entity_poly.pdbx_seq_one_letter_code
_entity_poly.pdbx_strand_id
1 'polypeptide(L)'
;MFLKPDCIPCILNMSLGYLRKLSISEARMTDLYTEILNMPSLKGQMWHMTSPEVIEPIMNRIMTATGNADPLSFEKEKQNKLVMELYPELKQIVNTSENPLQTGAHIAILGNAIDIMLQNGTADIQKTIAEQLIQPLPQDAFEAFEGKLAMSRNVLYFADNAGEIVLDKLFIETLLEKYEPDIVYVVRSLPALNDATLKDAISMGMDRLVTVMENGIDGPLPGTRLSRCSKEINNLYQKADLIISKGGGNFDTLEEEQKILKKNITYMLLSKCHPYHERFGVEIHRPILVNCFG
;
A
#
# COMPACT_ATOMS: atom_id res chain seq x y z
N MET A 1 -3.11 10.40 8.51
CA MET A 1 -4.27 11.34 8.35
C MET A 1 -5.46 10.78 9.12
N PHE A 2 -6.12 11.61 9.95
CA PHE A 2 -7.30 11.21 10.72
C PHE A 2 -8.54 11.06 9.84
N LEU A 3 -9.53 10.33 10.36
CA LEU A 3 -10.82 10.10 9.67
C LEU A 3 -11.47 11.40 9.19
N LYS A 4 -12.06 11.31 8.01
CA LYS A 4 -12.97 12.31 7.44
C LYS A 4 -14.37 11.71 7.30
N PRO A 5 -15.43 12.53 7.16
CA PRO A 5 -16.80 12.01 6.96
C PRO A 5 -16.90 10.98 5.83
N ASP A 6 -16.16 11.18 4.73
CA ASP A 6 -16.08 10.29 3.58
C ASP A 6 -15.54 8.88 3.92
N CYS A 7 -14.72 8.77 4.98
CA CYS A 7 -14.13 7.49 5.39
C CYS A 7 -15.21 6.54 5.94
N ILE A 8 -16.26 7.05 6.59
CA ILE A 8 -17.30 6.20 7.19
C ILE A 8 -18.02 5.36 6.14
N PRO A 9 -18.67 5.93 5.11
CA PRO A 9 -19.32 5.14 4.06
C PRO A 9 -18.31 4.28 3.28
N CYS A 10 -17.06 4.74 3.09
CA CYS A 10 -16.00 3.98 2.44
C CYS A 10 -15.69 2.68 3.21
N ILE A 11 -15.45 2.78 4.53
CA ILE A 11 -15.15 1.62 5.40
C ILE A 11 -16.34 0.67 5.46
N LEU A 12 -17.57 1.19 5.55
CA LEU A 12 -18.79 0.36 5.54
C LEU A 12 -18.95 -0.40 4.22
N ASN A 13 -18.73 0.27 3.08
CA ASN A 13 -18.80 -0.38 1.76
C ASN A 13 -17.69 -1.43 1.59
N MET A 14 -16.49 -1.12 2.00
CA MET A 14 -15.35 -2.06 2.02
C MET A 14 -15.68 -3.29 2.87
N SER A 15 -16.21 -3.09 4.10
CA SER A 15 -16.57 -4.17 5.01
C SER A 15 -17.65 -5.08 4.41
N LEU A 16 -18.68 -4.52 3.78
CA LEU A 16 -19.72 -5.29 3.09
C LEU A 16 -19.14 -6.08 1.92
N GLY A 17 -18.31 -5.45 1.10
CA GLY A 17 -17.62 -6.10 -0.02
C GLY A 17 -16.74 -7.26 0.43
N TYR A 18 -16.06 -7.10 1.58
CA TYR A 18 -15.26 -8.14 2.20
C TYR A 18 -16.12 -9.32 2.69
N LEU A 19 -17.21 -9.05 3.43
CA LEU A 19 -18.13 -10.08 3.90
C LEU A 19 -18.75 -10.89 2.76
N ARG A 20 -19.05 -10.27 1.62
CA ARG A 20 -19.60 -10.95 0.42
C ARG A 20 -18.63 -11.94 -0.23
N LYS A 21 -17.32 -11.78 0.00
CA LYS A 21 -16.31 -12.73 -0.50
C LYS A 21 -16.18 -13.97 0.39
N LEU A 22 -16.78 -13.95 1.57
CA LEU A 22 -16.73 -15.08 2.50
C LEU A 22 -17.84 -16.09 2.20
N SER A 23 -17.55 -17.37 2.38
CA SER A 23 -18.54 -18.46 2.27
C SER A 23 -19.36 -18.56 3.54
N ILE A 24 -20.12 -17.53 3.90
CA ILE A 24 -21.01 -17.48 5.06
C ILE A 24 -22.46 -17.26 4.64
N SER A 25 -23.42 -17.66 5.49
CA SER A 25 -24.84 -17.44 5.21
C SER A 25 -25.19 -15.94 5.27
N GLU A 26 -26.23 -15.54 4.55
CA GLU A 26 -26.72 -14.16 4.56
C GLU A 26 -27.13 -13.70 5.97
N ALA A 27 -27.75 -14.58 6.78
CA ALA A 27 -28.06 -14.27 8.17
C ALA A 27 -26.79 -13.94 8.97
N ARG A 28 -25.73 -14.76 8.84
CA ARG A 28 -24.45 -14.52 9.50
C ARG A 28 -23.78 -13.23 9.02
N MET A 29 -23.86 -12.95 7.73
CA MET A 29 -23.35 -11.69 7.15
C MET A 29 -24.10 -10.49 7.73
N THR A 30 -25.43 -10.57 7.84
CA THR A 30 -26.27 -9.52 8.41
C THR A 30 -25.90 -9.27 9.88
N ASP A 31 -25.70 -10.32 10.68
CA ASP A 31 -25.30 -10.21 12.08
C ASP A 31 -23.96 -9.50 12.21
N LEU A 32 -22.93 -9.96 11.48
CA LEU A 32 -21.61 -9.37 11.49
C LEU A 32 -21.62 -7.89 11.02
N TYR A 33 -22.37 -7.60 9.97
CA TYR A 33 -22.49 -6.23 9.48
C TYR A 33 -23.22 -5.33 10.48
N THR A 34 -24.22 -5.84 11.16
CA THR A 34 -24.91 -5.12 12.26
C THR A 34 -23.94 -4.83 13.41
N GLU A 35 -23.08 -5.78 13.77
CA GLU A 35 -22.05 -5.55 14.77
C GLU A 35 -21.07 -4.46 14.35
N ILE A 36 -20.64 -4.46 13.07
CA ILE A 36 -19.76 -3.42 12.49
C ILE A 36 -20.44 -2.06 12.55
N LEU A 37 -21.70 -1.94 12.11
CA LEU A 37 -22.49 -0.70 12.17
C LEU A 37 -22.63 -0.13 13.58
N ASN A 38 -22.52 -0.98 14.60
CA ASN A 38 -22.60 -0.56 15.99
C ASN A 38 -21.29 -0.09 16.62
N MET A 39 -20.17 -0.17 15.89
CA MET A 39 -18.88 0.34 16.38
C MET A 39 -18.90 1.88 16.57
N PRO A 40 -18.41 2.39 17.72
CA PRO A 40 -18.39 3.83 17.98
C PRO A 40 -17.67 4.65 16.91
N SER A 41 -16.59 4.12 16.36
CA SER A 41 -15.82 4.75 15.29
C SER A 41 -16.66 5.02 14.02
N LEU A 42 -17.57 4.10 13.68
CA LEU A 42 -18.46 4.22 12.52
C LEU A 42 -19.72 5.06 12.80
N LYS A 43 -19.97 5.40 14.08
CA LYS A 43 -21.02 6.34 14.50
C LYS A 43 -20.52 7.78 14.65
N GLY A 44 -19.32 8.09 14.14
CA GLY A 44 -18.75 9.44 14.21
C GLY A 44 -18.30 9.87 15.59
N GLN A 45 -17.91 8.94 16.46
CA GLN A 45 -17.48 9.24 17.83
C GLN A 45 -15.95 9.25 18.01
N MET A 46 -15.17 8.86 16.98
CA MET A 46 -13.71 8.64 17.10
C MET A 46 -12.94 9.24 15.92
N TRP A 47 -13.18 10.52 15.62
CA TRP A 47 -12.53 11.23 14.49
C TRP A 47 -11.02 11.38 14.59
N HIS A 48 -10.43 11.12 15.76
CA HIS A 48 -8.98 11.13 16.02
C HIS A 48 -8.28 9.82 15.64
N MET A 49 -9.03 8.81 15.16
CA MET A 49 -8.45 7.59 14.62
C MET A 49 -8.14 7.75 13.13
N THR A 50 -7.23 6.92 12.63
CA THR A 50 -6.98 6.75 11.19
C THR A 50 -7.90 5.66 10.61
N SER A 51 -8.11 5.64 9.29
CA SER A 51 -8.90 4.57 8.64
C SER A 51 -8.38 3.17 8.94
N PRO A 52 -7.06 2.88 8.89
CA PRO A 52 -6.52 1.59 9.30
C PRO A 52 -6.87 1.17 10.72
N GLU A 53 -6.83 2.10 11.68
CA GLU A 53 -7.18 1.80 13.09
C GLU A 53 -8.67 1.47 13.29
N VAL A 54 -9.54 1.97 12.41
CA VAL A 54 -10.97 1.59 12.41
C VAL A 54 -11.20 0.27 11.70
N ILE A 55 -10.42 -0.03 10.66
CA ILE A 55 -10.53 -1.28 9.88
C ILE A 55 -10.01 -2.49 10.69
N GLU A 56 -8.96 -2.34 11.47
CA GLU A 56 -8.35 -3.42 12.24
C GLU A 56 -9.35 -4.20 13.14
N PRO A 57 -10.15 -3.56 14.01
CA PRO A 57 -11.14 -4.28 14.81
C PRO A 57 -12.25 -4.93 13.97
N ILE A 58 -12.57 -4.39 12.78
CA ILE A 58 -13.50 -5.02 11.84
C ILE A 58 -12.91 -6.32 11.33
N MET A 59 -11.64 -6.30 10.89
CA MET A 59 -10.91 -7.48 10.42
C MET A 59 -10.83 -8.55 11.51
N ASN A 60 -10.42 -8.19 12.73
CA ASN A 60 -10.36 -9.09 13.86
C ASN A 60 -11.71 -9.79 14.10
N ARG A 61 -12.82 -9.05 14.04
CA ARG A 61 -14.16 -9.61 14.22
C ARG A 61 -14.51 -10.60 13.12
N ILE A 62 -14.23 -10.26 11.87
CA ILE A 62 -14.52 -11.13 10.73
C ILE A 62 -13.68 -12.41 10.80
N MET A 63 -12.38 -12.30 11.05
CA MET A 63 -11.46 -13.43 11.16
C MET A 63 -11.88 -14.37 12.31
N THR A 64 -12.22 -13.82 13.47
CA THR A 64 -12.71 -14.59 14.62
C THR A 64 -14.03 -15.30 14.32
N ALA A 65 -14.96 -14.59 13.67
CA ALA A 65 -16.30 -15.12 13.39
C ALA A 65 -16.32 -16.22 12.31
N THR A 66 -15.31 -16.22 11.43
CA THR A 66 -15.18 -17.19 10.33
C THR A 66 -14.16 -18.29 10.61
N GLY A 67 -13.29 -18.12 11.61
CA GLY A 67 -12.16 -19.01 11.87
C GLY A 67 -11.09 -18.98 10.76
N ASN A 68 -11.16 -18.01 9.85
CA ASN A 68 -10.22 -17.86 8.72
C ASN A 68 -9.23 -16.73 9.02
N ALA A 69 -7.95 -17.07 9.13
CA ALA A 69 -6.88 -16.11 9.43
C ALA A 69 -6.47 -15.23 8.25
N ASP A 70 -6.69 -15.66 7.01
CA ASP A 70 -6.44 -14.86 5.79
C ASP A 70 -7.57 -15.08 4.76
N PRO A 71 -8.71 -14.41 4.96
CA PRO A 71 -9.87 -14.59 4.10
C PRO A 71 -9.68 -14.17 2.65
N LEU A 72 -8.68 -13.35 2.34
CA LEU A 72 -8.34 -12.91 0.97
C LEU A 72 -7.11 -13.61 0.39
N SER A 73 -6.60 -14.68 1.01
CA SER A 73 -5.38 -15.36 0.54
C SER A 73 -5.46 -15.82 -0.92
N PHE A 74 -6.62 -16.31 -1.35
CA PHE A 74 -6.84 -16.75 -2.73
C PHE A 74 -6.82 -15.57 -3.72
N GLU A 75 -7.50 -14.48 -3.37
CA GLU A 75 -7.52 -13.25 -4.19
C GLU A 75 -6.13 -12.64 -4.30
N LYS A 76 -5.38 -12.57 -3.20
CA LYS A 76 -3.99 -12.06 -3.20
C LYS A 76 -3.09 -12.88 -4.11
N GLU A 77 -3.15 -14.21 -3.99
CA GLU A 77 -2.38 -15.11 -4.86
C GLU A 77 -2.76 -14.95 -6.33
N LYS A 78 -4.05 -14.81 -6.64
CA LYS A 78 -4.54 -14.56 -8.00
C LYS A 78 -4.01 -13.21 -8.53
N GLN A 79 -4.09 -12.14 -7.73
CA GLN A 79 -3.59 -10.82 -8.12
C GLN A 79 -2.08 -10.85 -8.38
N ASN A 80 -1.30 -11.45 -7.48
CA ASN A 80 0.13 -11.61 -7.64
C ASN A 80 0.49 -12.31 -8.96
N LYS A 81 -0.19 -13.41 -9.30
CA LYS A 81 0.03 -14.17 -10.54
C LYS A 81 -0.31 -13.36 -11.79
N LEU A 82 -1.49 -12.71 -11.80
CA LEU A 82 -1.94 -11.93 -12.94
C LEU A 82 -1.01 -10.75 -13.25
N VAL A 83 -0.52 -10.06 -12.22
CA VAL A 83 0.42 -8.95 -12.42
C VAL A 83 1.80 -9.48 -12.84
N MET A 84 2.21 -10.66 -12.33
CA MET A 84 3.47 -11.28 -12.75
C MET A 84 3.44 -11.71 -14.22
N GLU A 85 2.28 -12.07 -14.79
CA GLU A 85 2.14 -12.35 -16.23
C GLU A 85 2.44 -11.11 -17.10
N LEU A 86 2.17 -9.91 -16.58
CA LEU A 86 2.44 -8.63 -17.25
C LEU A 86 3.90 -8.14 -17.05
N TYR A 87 4.64 -8.73 -16.13
CA TYR A 87 5.96 -8.27 -15.73
C TYR A 87 6.95 -8.09 -16.90
N PRO A 88 7.08 -9.05 -17.87
CA PRO A 88 8.02 -8.90 -18.99
C PRO A 88 7.73 -7.67 -19.84
N GLU A 89 6.45 -7.40 -20.10
CA GLU A 89 6.03 -6.26 -20.92
C GLU A 89 6.23 -4.93 -20.18
N LEU A 90 5.85 -4.89 -18.89
CA LEU A 90 6.07 -3.71 -18.07
C LEU A 90 7.56 -3.39 -17.92
N LYS A 91 8.40 -4.41 -17.81
CA LYS A 91 9.87 -4.24 -17.80
C LYS A 91 10.38 -3.68 -19.11
N GLN A 92 9.81 -4.09 -20.24
CA GLN A 92 10.15 -3.52 -21.55
C GLN A 92 9.75 -2.04 -21.62
N ILE A 93 8.56 -1.67 -21.16
CA ILE A 93 8.10 -0.26 -21.11
C ILE A 93 9.07 0.59 -20.28
N VAL A 94 9.45 0.11 -19.09
CA VAL A 94 10.42 0.81 -18.24
C VAL A 94 11.75 0.98 -18.96
N ASN A 95 12.33 -0.10 -19.49
CA ASN A 95 13.66 -0.10 -20.10
C ASN A 95 13.76 0.75 -21.38
N THR A 96 12.65 0.95 -22.10
CA THR A 96 12.61 1.75 -23.33
C THR A 96 12.15 3.19 -23.12
N SER A 97 11.78 3.55 -21.90
CA SER A 97 11.36 4.93 -21.57
C SER A 97 12.55 5.88 -21.48
N GLU A 98 12.29 7.18 -21.65
CA GLU A 98 13.31 8.23 -21.53
C GLU A 98 13.90 8.31 -20.11
N ASN A 99 13.09 8.03 -19.09
CA ASN A 99 13.53 7.97 -17.70
C ASN A 99 13.01 6.68 -17.03
N PRO A 100 13.77 5.58 -17.11
CA PRO A 100 13.38 4.28 -16.56
C PRO A 100 12.99 4.34 -15.07
N LEU A 101 13.75 5.07 -14.25
CA LEU A 101 13.47 5.17 -12.81
C LEU A 101 12.15 5.89 -12.53
N GLN A 102 11.87 6.99 -13.25
CA GLN A 102 10.59 7.72 -13.11
C GLN A 102 9.41 6.86 -13.57
N THR A 103 9.58 6.16 -14.69
CA THR A 103 8.55 5.26 -15.23
C THR A 103 8.30 4.08 -14.29
N GLY A 104 9.35 3.49 -13.73
CA GLY A 104 9.23 2.42 -12.72
C GLY A 104 8.52 2.89 -11.46
N ALA A 105 8.88 4.06 -10.93
CA ALA A 105 8.20 4.67 -9.79
C ALA A 105 6.71 4.94 -10.08
N HIS A 106 6.40 5.45 -11.27
CA HIS A 106 5.03 5.71 -11.69
C HIS A 106 4.21 4.41 -11.76
N ILE A 107 4.73 3.37 -12.39
CA ILE A 107 4.10 2.05 -12.47
C ILE A 107 3.89 1.48 -11.05
N ALA A 108 4.87 1.60 -10.16
CA ALA A 108 4.74 1.16 -8.78
C ALA A 108 3.60 1.88 -8.04
N ILE A 109 3.41 3.20 -8.26
CA ILE A 109 2.28 3.95 -7.68
C ILE A 109 0.94 3.46 -8.25
N LEU A 110 0.87 3.20 -9.56
CA LEU A 110 -0.34 2.69 -10.22
C LEU A 110 -0.73 1.30 -9.70
N GLY A 111 0.20 0.53 -9.16
CA GLY A 111 -0.06 -0.73 -8.48
C GLY A 111 -1.13 -0.64 -7.40
N ASN A 112 -1.27 0.51 -6.77
CA ASN A 112 -2.30 0.77 -5.76
C ASN A 112 -3.75 0.81 -6.34
N ALA A 113 -3.91 0.74 -7.67
CA ALA A 113 -5.20 0.62 -8.36
C ALA A 113 -5.46 -0.77 -8.94
N ILE A 114 -4.59 -1.75 -8.72
CA ILE A 114 -4.70 -3.09 -9.32
C ILE A 114 -6.05 -3.73 -9.02
N ASP A 115 -6.58 -3.60 -7.82
CA ASP A 115 -7.89 -4.14 -7.44
C ASP A 115 -9.02 -3.64 -8.34
N ILE A 116 -8.94 -2.38 -8.77
CA ILE A 116 -9.94 -1.75 -9.66
C ILE A 116 -9.70 -2.23 -11.10
N MET A 117 -8.43 -2.30 -11.51
CA MET A 117 -8.05 -2.69 -12.86
C MET A 117 -8.35 -4.17 -13.16
N LEU A 118 -8.18 -5.06 -12.19
CA LEU A 118 -8.40 -6.49 -12.34
C LEU A 118 -9.87 -6.90 -12.51
N GLN A 119 -10.83 -6.03 -12.24
CA GLN A 119 -12.24 -6.33 -12.41
C GLN A 119 -12.58 -6.69 -13.86
N ASN A 120 -11.82 -6.19 -14.84
CA ASN A 120 -12.06 -6.35 -16.28
C ASN A 120 -10.99 -7.19 -17.02
N GLY A 121 -9.97 -7.71 -16.31
CA GLY A 121 -8.92 -8.57 -16.87
C GLY A 121 -7.59 -7.86 -17.16
N THR A 122 -6.59 -8.65 -17.61
CA THR A 122 -5.20 -8.16 -17.78
C THR A 122 -5.05 -7.11 -18.89
N ALA A 123 -5.85 -7.20 -19.96
CA ALA A 123 -5.81 -6.23 -21.06
C ALA A 123 -6.17 -4.81 -20.61
N ASP A 124 -7.04 -4.67 -19.60
CA ASP A 124 -7.41 -3.37 -19.05
C ASP A 124 -6.31 -2.80 -18.17
N ILE A 125 -5.50 -3.64 -17.52
CA ILE A 125 -4.34 -3.17 -16.74
C ILE A 125 -3.32 -2.51 -17.66
N GLN A 126 -2.95 -3.16 -18.76
CA GLN A 126 -1.98 -2.64 -19.74
C GLN A 126 -2.45 -1.30 -20.32
N LYS A 127 -3.71 -1.25 -20.75
CA LYS A 127 -4.32 -0.04 -21.28
C LYS A 127 -4.32 1.09 -20.25
N THR A 128 -4.75 0.81 -19.03
CA THR A 128 -4.81 1.80 -17.95
C THR A 128 -3.42 2.32 -17.59
N ILE A 129 -2.42 1.44 -17.49
CA ILE A 129 -1.03 1.84 -17.24
C ILE A 129 -0.54 2.73 -18.39
N ALA A 130 -0.74 2.35 -19.65
CA ALA A 130 -0.32 3.14 -20.81
C ALA A 130 -1.00 4.53 -20.82
N GLU A 131 -2.30 4.61 -20.55
CA GLU A 131 -3.03 5.87 -20.46
C GLU A 131 -2.54 6.76 -19.30
N GLN A 132 -2.22 6.17 -18.15
CA GLN A 132 -1.71 6.90 -17.00
C GLN A 132 -0.28 7.42 -17.24
N LEU A 133 0.56 6.65 -17.93
CA LEU A 133 1.95 7.05 -18.25
C LEU A 133 2.06 8.22 -19.23
N ILE A 134 0.98 8.57 -19.95
CA ILE A 134 0.95 9.76 -20.83
C ILE A 134 1.23 11.06 -20.03
N GLN A 135 0.83 11.11 -18.77
CA GLN A 135 1.09 12.24 -17.90
C GLN A 135 2.11 11.81 -16.83
N PRO A 136 3.38 12.19 -16.95
CA PRO A 136 4.42 11.78 -16.02
C PRO A 136 4.14 12.29 -14.60
N LEU A 137 4.84 11.72 -13.63
CA LEU A 137 4.86 12.23 -12.26
C LEU A 137 5.34 13.71 -12.26
N PRO A 138 4.91 14.52 -11.28
CA PRO A 138 5.41 15.89 -11.14
C PRO A 138 6.93 15.91 -11.09
N GLN A 139 7.55 16.61 -12.05
CA GLN A 139 9.00 16.57 -12.29
C GLN A 139 9.78 16.99 -11.04
N ASP A 140 9.42 18.12 -10.44
CA ASP A 140 10.11 18.63 -9.24
C ASP A 140 10.05 17.64 -8.06
N ALA A 141 8.90 16.98 -7.89
CA ALA A 141 8.74 15.98 -6.83
C ALA A 141 9.57 14.73 -7.09
N PHE A 142 9.65 14.29 -8.35
CA PHE A 142 10.47 13.15 -8.73
C PHE A 142 11.96 13.46 -8.60
N GLU A 143 12.42 14.61 -9.08
CA GLU A 143 13.82 15.05 -8.96
C GLU A 143 14.26 15.16 -7.49
N ALA A 144 13.41 15.70 -6.63
CA ALA A 144 13.69 15.76 -5.19
C ALA A 144 13.80 14.36 -4.57
N PHE A 145 12.91 13.43 -4.95
CA PHE A 145 12.98 12.02 -4.54
C PHE A 145 14.29 11.38 -5.02
N GLU A 146 14.59 11.48 -6.32
CA GLU A 146 15.77 10.88 -6.92
C GLU A 146 17.06 11.44 -6.34
N GLY A 147 17.14 12.76 -6.14
CA GLY A 147 18.27 13.41 -5.48
C GLY A 147 18.50 12.93 -4.06
N LYS A 148 17.41 12.68 -3.30
CA LYS A 148 17.50 12.10 -1.96
C LYS A 148 17.93 10.64 -2.00
N LEU A 149 17.36 9.85 -2.90
CA LEU A 149 17.71 8.44 -3.12
C LEU A 149 19.20 8.28 -3.47
N ALA A 150 19.73 9.12 -4.37
CA ALA A 150 21.13 9.07 -4.79
C ALA A 150 22.13 9.28 -3.63
N MET A 151 21.71 9.94 -2.56
CA MET A 151 22.51 10.18 -1.36
C MET A 151 22.20 9.19 -0.23
N SER A 152 21.26 8.28 -0.40
CA SER A 152 20.78 7.37 0.63
C SER A 152 21.52 6.04 0.55
N ARG A 153 22.06 5.58 1.66
CA ARG A 153 22.65 4.25 1.79
C ARG A 153 21.64 3.26 2.36
N ASN A 154 20.83 3.68 3.34
CA ASN A 154 19.85 2.82 3.99
C ASN A 154 18.44 3.26 3.59
N VAL A 155 17.72 2.43 2.87
CA VAL A 155 16.34 2.68 2.43
C VAL A 155 15.39 1.71 3.11
N LEU A 156 14.36 2.23 3.77
CA LEU A 156 13.29 1.44 4.34
C LEU A 156 12.05 1.58 3.46
N TYR A 157 11.56 0.46 2.92
CA TYR A 157 10.44 0.46 1.98
C TYR A 157 9.22 -0.23 2.60
N PHE A 158 8.18 0.53 2.92
CA PHE A 158 6.92 -0.02 3.43
C PHE A 158 5.99 -0.38 2.28
N ALA A 159 5.73 -1.68 2.13
CA ALA A 159 4.82 -2.25 1.14
C ALA A 159 3.34 -1.95 1.45
N ASP A 160 2.48 -2.07 0.45
CA ASP A 160 1.03 -1.99 0.60
C ASP A 160 0.37 -3.31 0.15
N ASN A 161 -0.16 -3.43 -1.07
CA ASN A 161 -1.05 -4.53 -1.46
C ASN A 161 -0.34 -5.70 -2.17
N ALA A 162 -0.96 -6.89 -2.11
CA ALA A 162 -0.70 -7.96 -3.05
C ALA A 162 -0.99 -7.49 -4.49
N GLY A 163 -0.32 -8.09 -5.48
CA GLY A 163 -0.32 -7.58 -6.86
C GLY A 163 0.56 -6.35 -7.05
N GLU A 164 0.41 -5.32 -6.21
CA GLU A 164 1.25 -4.13 -6.21
C GLU A 164 2.73 -4.45 -5.95
N ILE A 165 3.02 -5.44 -5.10
CA ILE A 165 4.41 -5.87 -4.80
C ILE A 165 5.18 -6.34 -6.03
N VAL A 166 4.51 -6.80 -7.08
CA VAL A 166 5.14 -7.15 -8.36
C VAL A 166 5.67 -5.91 -9.07
N LEU A 167 4.92 -4.82 -9.00
CA LEU A 167 5.31 -3.53 -9.57
C LEU A 167 6.36 -2.82 -8.71
N ASP A 168 6.29 -2.99 -7.40
CA ASP A 168 7.35 -2.58 -6.47
C ASP A 168 8.67 -3.30 -6.80
N LYS A 169 8.61 -4.60 -7.10
CA LYS A 169 9.78 -5.37 -7.52
C LYS A 169 10.41 -4.80 -8.78
N LEU A 170 9.60 -4.47 -9.80
CA LEU A 170 10.08 -3.84 -11.03
C LEU A 170 10.76 -2.50 -10.75
N PHE A 171 10.15 -1.67 -9.91
CA PHE A 171 10.72 -0.38 -9.51
C PHE A 171 12.04 -0.55 -8.73
N ILE A 172 12.10 -1.49 -7.78
CA ILE A 172 13.31 -1.77 -6.99
C ILE A 172 14.42 -2.32 -7.88
N GLU A 173 14.14 -3.24 -8.84
CA GLU A 173 15.12 -3.69 -9.82
C GLU A 173 15.69 -2.50 -10.60
N THR A 174 14.83 -1.64 -11.13
CA THR A 174 15.24 -0.45 -11.91
C THR A 174 16.06 0.52 -11.04
N LEU A 175 15.70 0.68 -9.78
CA LEU A 175 16.43 1.50 -8.82
C LEU A 175 17.84 0.95 -8.59
N LEU A 176 17.97 -0.36 -8.39
CA LEU A 176 19.24 -1.04 -8.14
C LEU A 176 20.16 -1.10 -9.38
N GLU A 177 19.62 -0.95 -10.60
CA GLU A 177 20.42 -0.78 -11.81
C GLU A 177 21.17 0.58 -11.85
N LYS A 178 20.69 1.58 -11.11
CA LYS A 178 21.25 2.94 -11.08
C LYS A 178 21.94 3.30 -9.77
N TYR A 179 21.47 2.79 -8.66
CA TYR A 179 21.92 3.08 -7.29
C TYR A 179 22.13 1.79 -6.50
N GLU A 180 22.94 1.83 -5.46
CA GLU A 180 23.27 0.67 -4.63
C GLU A 180 22.91 0.87 -3.14
N PRO A 181 21.68 1.25 -2.80
CA PRO A 181 21.28 1.35 -1.39
C PRO A 181 21.01 -0.04 -0.80
N ASP A 182 21.21 -0.15 0.50
CA ASP A 182 20.72 -1.28 1.29
C ASP A 182 19.21 -1.10 1.52
N ILE A 183 18.37 -1.87 0.83
CA ILE A 183 16.91 -1.79 0.92
C ILE A 183 16.37 -2.87 1.85
N VAL A 184 15.56 -2.46 2.82
CA VAL A 184 14.71 -3.37 3.61
C VAL A 184 13.25 -3.15 3.20
N TYR A 185 12.66 -4.18 2.61
CA TYR A 185 11.26 -4.20 2.18
C TYR A 185 10.38 -4.76 3.29
N VAL A 186 9.48 -3.95 3.82
CA VAL A 186 8.68 -4.27 5.00
C VAL A 186 7.26 -4.59 4.61
N VAL A 187 6.78 -5.77 4.99
CA VAL A 187 5.42 -6.29 4.75
C VAL A 187 4.65 -6.46 6.06
N ARG A 188 3.35 -6.77 5.97
CA ARG A 188 2.53 -7.02 7.15
C ARG A 188 2.88 -8.34 7.82
N SER A 189 2.90 -8.35 9.15
CA SER A 189 3.09 -9.58 9.95
C SER A 189 1.85 -10.44 9.97
N LEU A 190 0.67 -9.83 9.93
CA LEU A 190 -0.60 -10.52 9.88
C LEU A 190 -1.41 -10.06 8.66
N PRO A 191 -2.21 -10.96 8.06
CA PRO A 191 -3.08 -10.60 6.95
C PRO A 191 -4.05 -9.48 7.33
N ALA A 192 -4.05 -8.40 6.54
CA ALA A 192 -4.91 -7.24 6.71
C ALA A 192 -5.45 -6.83 5.34
N LEU A 193 -6.73 -7.02 5.10
CA LEU A 193 -7.33 -6.85 3.78
C LEU A 193 -6.54 -7.62 2.70
N ASN A 194 -6.17 -6.94 1.61
CA ASN A 194 -5.30 -7.47 0.56
C ASN A 194 -3.84 -7.02 0.70
N ASP A 195 -3.43 -6.49 1.85
CA ASP A 195 -2.04 -6.08 2.08
C ASP A 195 -1.08 -7.27 1.94
N ALA A 196 0.12 -6.99 1.43
CA ALA A 196 1.16 -7.99 1.20
C ALA A 196 1.76 -8.50 2.53
N THR A 197 1.91 -9.81 2.62
CA THR A 197 2.57 -10.53 3.72
C THR A 197 3.92 -11.08 3.28
N LEU A 198 4.68 -11.64 4.20
CA LEU A 198 5.96 -12.30 3.91
C LEU A 198 5.78 -13.43 2.88
N LYS A 199 4.68 -14.20 2.96
CA LYS A 199 4.33 -15.24 1.97
C LYS A 199 4.19 -14.65 0.56
N ASP A 200 3.51 -13.51 0.43
CA ASP A 200 3.32 -12.85 -0.85
C ASP A 200 4.67 -12.38 -1.43
N ALA A 201 5.49 -11.70 -0.62
CA ALA A 201 6.80 -11.20 -1.04
C ALA A 201 7.75 -12.32 -1.49
N ILE A 202 7.85 -13.42 -0.74
CA ILE A 202 8.67 -14.59 -1.09
C ILE A 202 8.14 -15.23 -2.39
N SER A 203 6.83 -15.39 -2.53
CA SER A 203 6.26 -16.02 -3.73
C SER A 203 6.53 -15.23 -5.01
N MET A 204 6.72 -13.91 -4.91
CA MET A 204 7.09 -13.03 -6.03
C MET A 204 8.61 -12.85 -6.15
N GLY A 205 9.41 -13.49 -5.30
CA GLY A 205 10.88 -13.47 -5.36
C GLY A 205 11.47 -12.13 -4.93
N MET A 206 10.79 -11.35 -4.08
CA MET A 206 11.31 -10.12 -3.52
C MET A 206 12.50 -10.36 -2.60
N ASP A 207 12.50 -11.48 -1.88
CA ASP A 207 13.56 -11.94 -0.97
C ASP A 207 14.90 -12.27 -1.68
N ARG A 208 14.85 -12.46 -3.01
CA ARG A 208 16.07 -12.64 -3.83
C ARG A 208 16.67 -11.33 -4.30
N LEU A 209 15.91 -10.25 -4.18
CA LEU A 209 16.30 -8.92 -4.65
C LEU A 209 16.79 -8.05 -3.49
N VAL A 210 16.05 -8.05 -2.39
CA VAL A 210 16.30 -7.22 -1.20
C VAL A 210 15.96 -7.98 0.09
N THR A 211 16.40 -7.46 1.24
CA THR A 211 15.98 -8.00 2.54
C THR A 211 14.49 -7.75 2.75
N VAL A 212 13.72 -8.80 3.03
CA VAL A 212 12.28 -8.71 3.34
C VAL A 212 12.07 -8.95 4.82
N MET A 213 11.28 -8.09 5.47
CA MET A 213 10.96 -8.18 6.89
C MET A 213 9.48 -7.94 7.16
N GLU A 214 8.97 -8.56 8.22
CA GLU A 214 7.64 -8.27 8.73
C GLU A 214 7.66 -7.04 9.65
N ASN A 215 6.59 -6.24 9.64
CA ASN A 215 6.51 -5.02 10.47
C ASN A 215 6.41 -5.29 11.98
N GLY A 216 6.05 -6.52 12.40
CA GLY A 216 5.94 -6.93 13.80
C GLY A 216 4.68 -6.45 14.51
N ILE A 217 3.70 -5.90 13.79
CA ILE A 217 2.43 -5.47 14.37
C ILE A 217 1.57 -6.71 14.70
N ASP A 218 1.00 -6.73 15.90
CA ASP A 218 0.26 -7.84 16.50
C ASP A 218 -1.23 -7.92 16.13
N GLY A 219 -1.65 -7.20 15.09
CA GLY A 219 -3.03 -7.16 14.60
C GLY A 219 -3.12 -6.98 13.07
N PRO A 220 -4.30 -7.21 12.47
CA PRO A 220 -4.56 -7.03 11.04
C PRO A 220 -4.74 -5.54 10.68
N LEU A 221 -3.75 -4.71 10.99
CA LEU A 221 -3.72 -3.29 10.69
C LEU A 221 -3.30 -3.07 9.23
N PRO A 222 -4.15 -2.55 8.32
CA PRO A 222 -3.77 -2.23 6.95
C PRO A 222 -3.04 -0.89 6.88
N GLY A 223 -1.88 -0.82 7.52
CA GLY A 223 -1.04 0.37 7.65
C GLY A 223 0.18 0.09 8.53
N THR A 224 0.95 1.14 8.81
CA THR A 224 2.13 1.05 9.67
C THR A 224 2.03 2.06 10.82
N ARG A 225 1.93 1.55 12.05
CA ARG A 225 1.99 2.32 13.28
C ARG A 225 3.31 1.99 13.98
N LEU A 226 4.29 2.91 13.93
CA LEU A 226 5.66 2.65 14.44
C LEU A 226 5.69 2.26 15.91
N SER A 227 4.83 2.86 16.73
CA SER A 227 4.72 2.52 18.15
C SER A 227 4.33 1.06 18.41
N ARG A 228 3.79 0.36 17.40
CA ARG A 228 3.41 -1.06 17.45
C ARG A 228 4.35 -1.97 16.64
N CYS A 229 5.22 -1.42 15.82
CA CYS A 229 6.20 -2.19 15.08
C CYS A 229 7.22 -2.84 16.02
N SER A 230 7.87 -3.90 15.51
CA SER A 230 8.97 -4.54 16.23
C SER A 230 10.09 -3.54 16.56
N LYS A 231 10.89 -3.85 17.58
CA LYS A 231 12.08 -3.03 17.93
C LYS A 231 13.06 -2.95 16.75
N GLU A 232 13.15 -4.01 15.96
CA GLU A 232 14.02 -4.06 14.80
C GLU A 232 13.58 -3.10 13.71
N ILE A 233 12.30 -3.10 13.35
CA ILE A 233 11.74 -2.12 12.39
C ILE A 233 11.89 -0.69 12.89
N ASN A 234 11.64 -0.44 14.17
CA ASN A 234 11.86 0.89 14.75
C ASN A 234 13.33 1.33 14.65
N ASN A 235 14.29 0.42 14.90
CA ASN A 235 15.71 0.71 14.75
C ASN A 235 16.10 1.01 13.29
N LEU A 236 15.55 0.25 12.34
CA LEU A 236 15.75 0.49 10.90
C LEU A 236 15.14 1.83 10.48
N TYR A 237 13.94 2.14 10.96
CA TYR A 237 13.30 3.44 10.70
C TYR A 237 14.17 4.61 11.18
N GLN A 238 14.76 4.51 12.38
CA GLN A 238 15.65 5.55 12.91
C GLN A 238 16.95 5.68 12.10
N LYS A 239 17.48 4.59 11.56
CA LYS A 239 18.72 4.60 10.78
C LYS A 239 18.52 4.90 9.29
N ALA A 240 17.31 4.80 8.78
CA ALA A 240 17.01 5.03 7.37
C ALA A 240 17.37 6.46 6.95
N ASP A 241 18.07 6.59 5.83
CA ASP A 241 18.36 7.86 5.16
C ASP A 241 17.17 8.33 4.34
N LEU A 242 16.42 7.37 3.79
CA LEU A 242 15.17 7.56 3.05
C LEU A 242 14.18 6.45 3.41
N ILE A 243 12.94 6.84 3.57
CA ILE A 243 11.80 5.93 3.74
C ILE A 243 10.90 6.07 2.52
N ILE A 244 10.57 4.97 1.87
CA ILE A 244 9.56 4.91 0.81
C ILE A 244 8.31 4.27 1.41
N SER A 245 7.18 4.95 1.33
CA SER A 245 5.93 4.49 1.93
C SER A 245 4.86 4.34 0.85
N LYS A 246 4.43 3.09 0.61
CA LYS A 246 3.41 2.78 -0.40
C LYS A 246 2.01 2.79 0.21
N GLY A 247 1.08 3.33 -0.58
CA GLY A 247 -0.35 3.26 -0.33
C GLY A 247 -0.91 4.17 0.77
N GLY A 248 -2.24 4.25 0.75
CA GLY A 248 -2.98 5.16 1.62
C GLY A 248 -2.97 4.76 3.10
N GLY A 249 -3.03 3.48 3.39
CA GLY A 249 -3.04 3.00 4.77
C GLY A 249 -1.74 3.33 5.52
N ASN A 250 -0.60 3.17 4.85
CA ASN A 250 0.68 3.61 5.40
C ASN A 250 0.76 5.13 5.51
N PHE A 251 0.27 5.87 4.51
CA PHE A 251 0.22 7.34 4.58
C PHE A 251 -0.61 7.80 5.79
N ASP A 252 -1.83 7.31 5.96
CA ASP A 252 -2.73 7.73 7.03
C ASP A 252 -2.11 7.50 8.43
N THR A 253 -1.39 6.40 8.61
CA THR A 253 -0.79 6.03 9.90
C THR A 253 0.55 6.72 10.14
N LEU A 254 1.44 6.77 9.14
CA LEU A 254 2.79 7.34 9.29
C LEU A 254 2.80 8.86 9.27
N GLU A 255 1.87 9.53 8.57
CA GLU A 255 1.83 11.01 8.52
C GLU A 255 1.75 11.62 9.92
N GLU A 256 0.94 11.03 10.81
CA GLU A 256 0.77 11.55 12.16
C GLU A 256 2.04 11.38 13.02
N GLU A 257 2.77 10.30 12.82
CA GLU A 257 4.04 10.05 13.51
C GLU A 257 5.20 10.86 12.88
N GLN A 258 5.17 11.07 11.57
CA GLN A 258 6.18 11.85 10.85
C GLN A 258 6.25 13.30 11.31
N LYS A 259 5.13 13.92 11.67
CA LYS A 259 5.08 15.29 12.24
C LYS A 259 5.98 15.44 13.46
N ILE A 260 6.20 14.35 14.19
CA ILE A 260 7.03 14.30 15.40
C ILE A 260 8.46 13.87 15.07
N LEU A 261 8.61 12.83 14.25
CA LEU A 261 9.89 12.14 14.03
C LEU A 261 10.77 12.80 12.97
N LYS A 262 10.19 13.59 12.06
CA LYS A 262 10.88 14.38 11.01
C LYS A 262 11.93 13.59 10.22
N LYS A 263 11.57 12.37 9.79
CA LYS A 263 12.39 11.53 8.90
C LYS A 263 12.18 11.91 7.44
N ASN A 264 13.13 11.57 6.58
CA ASN A 264 12.96 11.72 5.14
C ASN A 264 12.03 10.63 4.62
N ILE A 265 10.80 10.97 4.28
CA ILE A 265 9.81 10.04 3.73
C ILE A 265 9.34 10.53 2.38
N THR A 266 9.30 9.62 1.41
CA THR A 266 8.58 9.77 0.16
C THR A 266 7.34 8.88 0.20
N TYR A 267 6.17 9.49 0.12
CA TYR A 267 4.89 8.79 -0.01
C TYR A 267 4.56 8.58 -1.48
N MET A 268 4.23 7.34 -1.82
CA MET A 268 3.85 6.88 -3.16
C MET A 268 2.49 6.21 -3.09
N LEU A 269 1.43 6.90 -3.48
CA LEU A 269 0.05 6.42 -3.38
C LEU A 269 -0.81 6.94 -4.52
N LEU A 270 -2.02 6.41 -4.62
CA LEU A 270 -3.02 6.88 -5.57
C LEU A 270 -4.04 7.80 -4.89
N SER A 271 -4.48 8.86 -5.56
CA SER A 271 -5.59 9.70 -5.12
C SER A 271 -6.90 8.91 -5.25
N LYS A 272 -7.25 8.12 -4.22
CA LYS A 272 -8.42 7.20 -4.26
C LYS A 272 -9.74 7.85 -3.86
N CYS A 273 -9.71 8.99 -3.20
CA CYS A 273 -10.88 9.57 -2.57
C CYS A 273 -10.79 11.09 -2.43
N HIS A 274 -11.92 11.71 -2.13
CA HIS A 274 -12.01 13.16 -1.94
C HIS A 274 -11.06 13.70 -0.84
N PRO A 275 -10.89 13.08 0.33
CA PRO A 275 -9.91 13.52 1.31
C PRO A 275 -8.46 13.58 0.79
N TYR A 276 -8.04 12.66 -0.08
CA TYR A 276 -6.72 12.73 -0.71
C TYR A 276 -6.67 13.81 -1.79
N HIS A 277 -7.73 13.96 -2.59
CA HIS A 277 -7.85 15.09 -3.52
C HIS A 277 -7.67 16.43 -2.81
N GLU A 278 -8.41 16.66 -1.72
CA GLU A 278 -8.28 17.90 -0.93
C GLU A 278 -6.89 18.06 -0.31
N ARG A 279 -6.31 16.96 0.20
CA ARG A 279 -5.00 16.99 0.90
C ARG A 279 -3.83 17.31 -0.03
N PHE A 280 -3.87 16.81 -1.27
CA PHE A 280 -2.74 16.86 -2.21
C PHE A 280 -3.00 17.74 -3.43
N GLY A 281 -4.23 18.19 -3.67
CA GLY A 281 -4.58 18.93 -4.87
C GLY A 281 -4.50 18.10 -6.17
N VAL A 282 -4.53 16.76 -6.04
CA VAL A 282 -4.39 15.81 -7.15
C VAL A 282 -5.74 15.18 -7.46
N GLU A 283 -6.12 15.15 -8.74
CA GLU A 283 -7.39 14.55 -9.17
C GLU A 283 -7.52 13.08 -8.75
N ILE A 284 -8.75 12.61 -8.55
CA ILE A 284 -9.03 11.22 -8.17
C ILE A 284 -8.52 10.29 -9.28
N HIS A 285 -7.95 9.16 -8.89
CA HIS A 285 -7.28 8.15 -9.72
C HIS A 285 -5.95 8.59 -10.35
N ARG A 286 -5.39 9.71 -9.89
CA ARG A 286 -4.05 10.13 -10.33
C ARG A 286 -2.97 9.75 -9.29
N PRO A 287 -1.75 9.49 -9.75
CA PRO A 287 -0.63 9.17 -8.86
C PRO A 287 -0.22 10.37 -8.01
N ILE A 288 0.12 10.08 -6.76
CA ILE A 288 0.66 11.04 -5.79
C ILE A 288 2.09 10.58 -5.45
N LEU A 289 3.05 11.48 -5.63
CA LEU A 289 4.41 11.36 -5.13
C LEU A 289 4.69 12.62 -4.30
N VAL A 290 4.83 12.45 -2.99
CA VAL A 290 5.03 13.54 -2.04
C VAL A 290 6.23 13.27 -1.15
N ASN A 291 7.14 14.23 -1.10
CA ASN A 291 8.34 14.19 -0.26
C ASN A 291 8.14 15.01 1.00
N CYS A 292 8.42 14.39 2.15
CA CYS A 292 8.51 15.04 3.45
C CYS A 292 9.94 14.85 3.95
N PHE A 293 10.83 15.76 3.60
CA PHE A 293 12.22 15.73 4.04
C PHE A 293 12.43 16.67 5.23
N GLY A 294 13.08 16.11 6.28
CA GLY A 294 13.37 16.82 7.53
C GLY A 294 14.66 17.63 7.48
#